data_715579c7bdf039b8fc6f6c18a30ae82a
#
_entry.id   715579c7bdf039b8fc6f6c18a30ae82a
#
_cell.length_a   1.000
_cell.length_b   1.000
_cell.length_c   1.000
_cell.angle_alpha   90.00
_cell.angle_beta   90.00
_cell.angle_gamma   90.00
#
_symmetry.space_group_name_H-M   'P 1'
#
loop_
_entity.id
_entity.type
_entity.pdbx_description
1 polymer ?
#
loop_
_entity_poly.entity_id
_entity_poly.type
_entity_poly.pdbx_seq_one_letter_code
_entity_poly.pdbx_strand_id
1 'polypeptide(L)'
;MTETSMRAGNIDVYGFLEPQSIQRSGQSQFESENYIKNWMQNSKRDVYLGAYLNGAHWQMVVILPKENVVIWFCSLHNKPDNYLKGIINRSVLFFNIFALALVSALKGLDDTQQSKSKTPARWIVVKCNRQKGSTECGYYVMHWMSTIILENFKNNWEMYFIDARPLEPERLKALRIQWAKYYLKVKNET
;
A
#
# COMPACT_ATOMS: atom_id res chain seq x y z
N MET A 1 7.94 8.38 -5.00
CA MET A 1 8.16 6.92 -4.86
C MET A 1 8.37 6.22 -6.20
N THR A 2 7.64 6.57 -7.26
CA THR A 2 7.88 6.01 -8.61
C THR A 2 9.32 6.20 -9.08
N GLU A 3 9.89 7.40 -8.93
CA GLU A 3 11.30 7.67 -9.28
C GLU A 3 12.27 6.81 -8.45
N THR A 4 11.98 6.60 -7.17
CA THR A 4 12.79 5.71 -6.30
C THR A 4 12.75 4.28 -6.81
N SER A 5 11.57 3.77 -7.19
CA SER A 5 11.40 2.42 -7.75
C SER A 5 12.09 2.26 -9.10
N MET A 6 12.05 3.29 -9.96
CA MET A 6 12.79 3.30 -11.23
C MET A 6 14.29 3.18 -11.01
N ARG A 7 14.85 3.99 -10.11
CA ARG A 7 16.28 3.96 -9.77
C ARG A 7 16.72 2.64 -9.14
N ALA A 8 15.84 2.00 -8.37
CA ALA A 8 16.10 0.69 -7.77
C ALA A 8 15.92 -0.48 -8.75
N GLY A 9 15.50 -0.23 -10.00
CA GLY A 9 15.28 -1.27 -11.01
C GLY A 9 14.10 -2.21 -10.73
N ASN A 10 13.15 -1.80 -9.89
CA ASN A 10 12.01 -2.62 -9.46
C ASN A 10 10.64 -1.99 -9.76
N ILE A 11 10.59 -1.08 -10.74
CA ILE A 11 9.36 -0.39 -11.13
C ILE A 11 8.24 -1.36 -11.54
N ASP A 12 8.60 -2.53 -12.04
CA ASP A 12 7.64 -3.56 -12.46
C ASP A 12 7.05 -4.36 -11.29
N VAL A 13 7.62 -4.25 -10.11
CA VAL A 13 7.16 -4.92 -8.89
C VAL A 13 6.11 -4.10 -8.15
N TYR A 14 6.33 -2.78 -8.03
CA TYR A 14 5.53 -1.91 -7.20
C TYR A 14 4.54 -1.05 -7.98
N GLY A 15 3.29 -1.04 -7.53
CA GLY A 15 2.26 -0.07 -7.92
C GLY A 15 2.01 0.92 -6.78
N PHE A 16 1.67 2.16 -7.12
CA PHE A 16 1.40 3.20 -6.12
C PHE A 16 -0.06 3.63 -6.25
N LEU A 17 -0.81 3.54 -5.16
CA LEU A 17 -2.18 4.02 -5.09
C LEU A 17 -2.18 5.52 -4.85
N GLU A 18 -2.98 6.24 -5.65
CA GLU A 18 -3.17 7.67 -5.47
C GLU A 18 -3.91 7.94 -4.15
N PRO A 19 -3.33 8.71 -3.21
CA PRO A 19 -3.95 8.93 -1.91
C PRO A 19 -5.37 9.51 -1.99
N GLN A 20 -5.64 10.44 -2.89
CA GLN A 20 -6.96 11.05 -3.03
C GLN A 20 -8.03 10.05 -3.48
N SER A 21 -7.62 9.04 -4.26
CA SER A 21 -8.54 8.04 -4.80
C SER A 21 -8.96 6.95 -3.80
N ILE A 22 -8.34 6.91 -2.61
CA ILE A 22 -8.65 5.90 -1.58
C ILE A 22 -9.13 6.53 -0.26
N GLN A 23 -9.16 7.87 -0.15
CA GLN A 23 -9.60 8.58 1.05
C GLN A 23 -11.13 8.69 1.12
N ARG A 24 -11.65 8.58 2.34
CA ARG A 24 -13.10 8.73 2.59
C ARG A 24 -13.65 10.11 2.22
N SER A 25 -12.85 11.15 2.29
CA SER A 25 -13.27 12.54 2.04
C SER A 25 -13.24 12.95 0.57
N GLY A 26 -12.66 12.15 -0.31
CA GLY A 26 -12.40 12.55 -1.71
C GLY A 26 -13.35 11.93 -2.72
N GLN A 27 -13.85 10.73 -2.45
CA GLN A 27 -14.64 9.95 -3.41
C GLN A 27 -15.67 9.07 -2.70
N SER A 28 -16.68 8.63 -3.45
CA SER A 28 -17.59 7.59 -2.99
C SER A 28 -16.84 6.26 -2.83
N GLN A 29 -17.38 5.38 -2.00
CA GLN A 29 -16.85 4.03 -1.83
C GLN A 29 -16.75 3.26 -3.14
N PHE A 30 -17.74 3.41 -4.01
CA PHE A 30 -17.78 2.77 -5.33
C PHE A 30 -16.66 3.27 -6.26
N GLU A 31 -16.39 4.57 -6.28
CA GLU A 31 -15.31 5.16 -7.09
C GLU A 31 -13.94 4.68 -6.59
N SER A 32 -13.71 4.67 -5.28
CA SER A 32 -12.47 4.15 -4.69
C SER A 32 -12.23 2.68 -5.02
N GLU A 33 -13.28 1.84 -4.94
CA GLU A 33 -13.19 0.43 -5.32
C GLU A 33 -12.88 0.26 -6.80
N ASN A 34 -13.55 1.00 -7.68
CA ASN A 34 -13.32 0.91 -9.12
C ASN A 34 -11.91 1.39 -9.49
N TYR A 35 -11.42 2.45 -8.84
CA TYR A 35 -10.06 2.90 -9.01
C TYR A 35 -9.05 1.78 -8.67
N ILE A 36 -9.15 1.17 -7.49
CA ILE A 36 -8.24 0.12 -7.07
C ILE A 36 -8.31 -1.10 -8.01
N LYS A 37 -9.53 -1.54 -8.37
CA LYS A 37 -9.74 -2.67 -9.30
C LYS A 37 -9.09 -2.43 -10.65
N ASN A 38 -9.38 -1.29 -11.27
CA ASN A 38 -8.85 -0.93 -12.59
C ASN A 38 -7.33 -0.79 -12.55
N TRP A 39 -6.80 -0.16 -11.49
CA TRP A 39 -5.37 0.00 -11.32
C TRP A 39 -4.64 -1.35 -11.20
N MET A 40 -5.15 -2.26 -10.38
CA MET A 40 -4.59 -3.61 -10.23
C MET A 40 -4.67 -4.43 -11.52
N GLN A 41 -5.80 -4.36 -12.24
CA GLN A 41 -5.99 -5.09 -13.49
C GLN A 41 -5.05 -4.60 -14.61
N ASN A 42 -4.85 -3.28 -14.71
CA ASN A 42 -4.07 -2.69 -15.79
C ASN A 42 -2.56 -2.76 -15.52
N SER A 43 -2.15 -2.47 -14.29
CA SER A 43 -0.72 -2.40 -13.95
C SER A 43 -0.09 -3.76 -13.62
N LYS A 44 -0.88 -4.74 -13.16
CA LYS A 44 -0.48 -6.13 -12.85
C LYS A 44 0.76 -6.26 -11.96
N ARG A 45 0.95 -5.32 -11.02
CA ARG A 45 2.08 -5.31 -10.08
C ARG A 45 1.91 -6.39 -9.01
N ASP A 46 3.02 -6.79 -8.39
CA ASP A 46 3.01 -7.77 -7.30
C ASP A 46 2.58 -7.13 -5.98
N VAL A 47 3.02 -5.88 -5.74
CA VAL A 47 2.84 -5.14 -4.49
C VAL A 47 2.29 -3.76 -4.77
N TYR A 48 1.21 -3.36 -4.09
CA TYR A 48 0.66 -2.01 -4.17
C TYR A 48 0.83 -1.27 -2.85
N LEU A 49 1.42 -0.08 -2.91
CA LEU A 49 1.66 0.81 -1.78
C LEU A 49 0.70 1.99 -1.83
N GLY A 50 -0.01 2.25 -0.74
CA GLY A 50 -0.93 3.38 -0.64
C GLY A 50 -0.72 4.18 0.65
N ALA A 51 -0.53 5.50 0.54
CA ALA A 51 -0.63 6.39 1.68
C ALA A 51 -2.11 6.72 1.91
N TYR A 52 -2.57 6.54 3.14
CA TYR A 52 -3.96 6.74 3.53
C TYR A 52 -4.05 7.80 4.63
N LEU A 53 -4.85 8.83 4.39
CA LEU A 53 -5.14 9.87 5.37
C LEU A 53 -6.48 9.61 6.03
N ASN A 54 -6.46 9.37 7.35
CA ASN A 54 -7.67 9.25 8.16
C ASN A 54 -7.68 10.35 9.22
N GLY A 55 -8.60 11.29 9.09
CA GLY A 55 -8.56 12.53 9.86
C GLY A 55 -7.28 13.32 9.54
N ALA A 56 -6.49 13.61 10.53
CA ALA A 56 -5.20 14.32 10.38
C ALA A 56 -3.99 13.38 10.45
N HIS A 57 -4.17 12.05 10.29
CA HIS A 57 -3.13 11.06 10.51
C HIS A 57 -2.84 10.24 9.25
N TRP A 58 -1.60 10.32 8.76
CA TRP A 58 -1.10 9.53 7.65
C TRP A 58 -0.73 8.11 8.10
N GLN A 59 -1.19 7.14 7.34
CA GLN A 59 -1.00 5.72 7.53
C GLN A 59 -0.62 5.07 6.19
N MET A 60 -0.21 3.81 6.18
CA MET A 60 0.15 3.13 4.95
C MET A 60 -0.52 1.76 4.86
N VAL A 61 -1.00 1.45 3.68
CA VAL A 61 -1.48 0.12 3.31
C VAL A 61 -0.60 -0.46 2.22
N VAL A 62 -0.31 -1.75 2.34
CA VAL A 62 0.35 -2.55 1.30
C VAL A 62 -0.58 -3.67 0.90
N ILE A 63 -0.83 -3.82 -0.40
CA ILE A 63 -1.71 -4.87 -0.93
C ILE A 63 -0.89 -5.83 -1.76
N LEU A 64 -0.99 -7.12 -1.44
CA LEU A 64 -0.43 -8.23 -2.20
C LEU A 64 -1.62 -9.04 -2.79
N PRO A 65 -2.14 -8.64 -3.95
CA PRO A 65 -3.40 -9.18 -4.45
C PRO A 65 -3.30 -10.67 -4.78
N LYS A 66 -2.17 -11.13 -5.30
CA LYS A 66 -1.92 -12.55 -5.63
C LYS A 66 -1.90 -13.47 -4.40
N GLU A 67 -1.52 -12.92 -3.24
CA GLU A 67 -1.44 -13.63 -1.96
C GLU A 67 -2.72 -13.50 -1.14
N ASN A 68 -3.65 -12.63 -1.55
CA ASN A 68 -4.84 -12.24 -0.80
C ASN A 68 -4.48 -11.68 0.58
N VAL A 69 -3.42 -10.85 0.66
CA VAL A 69 -2.86 -10.29 1.89
C VAL A 69 -2.82 -8.77 1.82
N VAL A 70 -3.12 -8.14 2.94
CA VAL A 70 -3.00 -6.69 3.14
C VAL A 70 -2.19 -6.42 4.39
N ILE A 71 -1.16 -5.58 4.28
CA ILE A 71 -0.30 -5.18 5.40
C ILE A 71 -0.64 -3.75 5.79
N TRP A 72 -0.80 -3.51 7.08
CA TRP A 72 -1.16 -2.23 7.63
C TRP A 72 -0.06 -1.63 8.51
N PHE A 73 0.27 -0.38 8.24
CA PHE A 73 1.26 0.40 8.98
C PHE A 73 0.61 1.65 9.56
N CYS A 74 0.78 1.84 10.86
CA CYS A 74 0.34 3.03 11.57
C CYS A 74 1.32 3.40 12.69
N SER A 75 1.91 4.57 12.63
CA SER A 75 2.87 5.04 13.65
C SER A 75 2.24 5.33 15.02
N LEU A 76 0.92 5.36 15.13
CA LEU A 76 0.18 5.37 16.39
C LEU A 76 -0.36 3.99 16.79
N HIS A 77 -0.07 2.95 16.00
CA HIS A 77 -0.55 1.58 16.18
C HIS A 77 -2.09 1.43 16.20
N ASN A 78 -2.80 2.35 15.54
CA ASN A 78 -4.23 2.24 15.35
C ASN A 78 -4.56 1.17 14.31
N LYS A 79 -5.69 0.50 14.48
CA LYS A 79 -6.20 -0.46 13.50
C LYS A 79 -6.72 0.27 12.25
N PRO A 80 -6.71 -0.38 11.07
CA PRO A 80 -7.34 0.18 9.87
C PRO A 80 -8.84 0.33 10.09
N ASP A 81 -9.43 1.40 9.56
CA ASP A 81 -10.86 1.65 9.67
C ASP A 81 -11.70 0.74 8.75
N ASN A 82 -13.00 0.69 9.01
CA ASN A 82 -13.91 -0.17 8.27
C ASN A 82 -14.15 0.27 6.82
N TYR A 83 -14.02 1.57 6.53
CA TYR A 83 -14.15 2.07 5.16
C TYR A 83 -13.01 1.54 4.29
N LEU A 84 -11.76 1.76 4.72
CA LEU A 84 -10.58 1.27 4.00
C LEU A 84 -10.59 -0.26 3.84
N LYS A 85 -10.92 -0.98 4.93
CA LYS A 85 -11.06 -2.44 4.88
C LYS A 85 -12.10 -2.87 3.85
N GLY A 86 -13.23 -2.18 3.81
CA GLY A 86 -14.31 -2.49 2.88
C GLY A 86 -13.89 -2.35 1.43
N ILE A 87 -13.34 -1.19 1.04
CA ILE A 87 -12.94 -0.93 -0.35
C ILE A 87 -11.82 -1.88 -0.82
N ILE A 88 -10.83 -2.14 0.03
CA ILE A 88 -9.71 -3.02 -0.33
C ILE A 88 -10.16 -4.47 -0.42
N ASN A 89 -10.91 -4.99 0.56
CA ASN A 89 -11.37 -6.39 0.52
C ASN A 89 -12.19 -6.69 -0.74
N ARG A 90 -13.10 -5.79 -1.13
CA ARG A 90 -13.91 -5.97 -2.35
C ARG A 90 -13.06 -5.87 -3.62
N SER A 91 -12.08 -4.98 -3.63
CA SER A 91 -11.19 -4.81 -4.79
C SER A 91 -10.26 -6.01 -4.97
N VAL A 92 -9.66 -6.53 -3.90
CA VAL A 92 -8.78 -7.71 -3.94
C VAL A 92 -9.59 -8.97 -4.28
N LEU A 93 -10.77 -9.12 -3.69
CA LEU A 93 -11.67 -10.23 -4.01
C LEU A 93 -12.03 -10.25 -5.51
N PHE A 94 -12.40 -9.10 -6.06
CA PHE A 94 -12.70 -8.97 -7.49
C PHE A 94 -11.49 -9.34 -8.36
N PHE A 95 -10.29 -8.85 -8.01
CA PHE A 95 -9.06 -9.17 -8.72
C PHE A 95 -8.79 -10.68 -8.76
N ASN A 96 -8.96 -11.36 -7.64
CA ASN A 96 -8.74 -12.80 -7.53
C ASN A 96 -9.78 -13.62 -8.32
N ILE A 97 -11.06 -13.23 -8.26
CA ILE A 97 -12.11 -13.87 -9.06
C ILE A 97 -11.83 -13.71 -10.56
N PHE A 98 -11.47 -12.50 -10.99
CA PHE A 98 -11.15 -12.22 -12.39
C PHE A 98 -9.93 -13.00 -12.87
N ALA A 99 -8.86 -13.05 -12.06
CA ALA A 99 -7.65 -13.83 -12.39
C ALA A 99 -7.96 -15.32 -12.54
N LEU A 100 -8.80 -15.89 -11.67
CA LEU A 100 -9.23 -17.29 -11.76
C LEU A 100 -10.09 -17.55 -13.00
N ALA A 101 -11.07 -16.68 -13.27
CA ALA A 101 -11.91 -16.81 -14.47
C ALA A 101 -11.07 -16.79 -15.77
N LEU A 102 -10.06 -15.91 -15.82
CA LEU A 102 -9.14 -15.85 -16.95
C LEU A 102 -8.31 -17.13 -17.10
N VAL A 103 -7.78 -17.67 -16.00
CA VAL A 103 -7.02 -18.94 -16.01
C VAL A 103 -7.92 -20.11 -16.42
N SER A 104 -9.15 -20.19 -15.91
CA SER A 104 -10.11 -21.24 -16.28
C SER A 104 -10.48 -21.17 -17.77
N ALA A 105 -10.72 -19.97 -18.30
CA ALA A 105 -11.02 -19.75 -19.70
C ALA A 105 -9.86 -20.17 -20.63
N LEU A 106 -8.60 -19.92 -20.21
CA LEU A 106 -7.42 -20.26 -21.00
C LEU A 106 -7.06 -21.76 -20.95
N LYS A 107 -7.38 -22.45 -19.83
CA LYS A 107 -6.97 -23.84 -19.59
C LYS A 107 -8.09 -24.86 -19.81
N GLY A 108 -9.32 -24.42 -20.06
CA GLY A 108 -10.47 -25.31 -20.15
C GLY A 108 -10.73 -26.16 -18.91
N LEU A 109 -10.35 -25.64 -17.73
CA LEU A 109 -10.40 -26.34 -16.45
C LEU A 109 -11.77 -26.18 -15.79
N ASP A 110 -12.25 -27.26 -15.21
CA ASP A 110 -13.51 -27.37 -14.47
C ASP A 110 -13.53 -26.52 -13.19
N ASP A 111 -14.72 -26.15 -12.77
CA ASP A 111 -15.10 -25.19 -11.70
C ASP A 111 -14.62 -25.53 -10.28
N THR A 112 -13.85 -26.58 -10.06
CA THR A 112 -13.51 -27.10 -8.72
C THR A 112 -12.49 -26.26 -7.91
N GLN A 113 -11.83 -25.27 -8.53
CA GLN A 113 -10.87 -24.39 -7.85
C GLN A 113 -11.47 -23.05 -7.35
N GLN A 114 -12.76 -22.83 -7.52
CA GLN A 114 -13.42 -21.55 -7.16
C GLN A 114 -13.54 -21.28 -5.65
N SER A 115 -13.30 -22.24 -4.77
CA SER A 115 -13.54 -22.08 -3.33
C SER A 115 -12.55 -21.16 -2.60
N LYS A 116 -11.31 -21.01 -3.11
CA LYS A 116 -10.28 -20.14 -2.50
C LYS A 116 -10.45 -18.64 -2.80
N SER A 117 -11.24 -18.28 -3.80
CA SER A 117 -11.39 -16.88 -4.23
C SER A 117 -12.44 -16.07 -3.46
N LYS A 118 -13.22 -16.71 -2.57
CA LYS A 118 -14.36 -16.05 -1.88
C LYS A 118 -14.02 -15.51 -0.49
N THR A 119 -12.78 -15.65 -0.02
CA THR A 119 -12.40 -15.19 1.33
C THR A 119 -11.91 -13.74 1.31
N PRO A 120 -12.29 -12.92 2.30
CA PRO A 120 -11.71 -11.60 2.49
C PRO A 120 -10.19 -11.68 2.61
N ALA A 121 -9.50 -10.60 2.23
CA ALA A 121 -8.05 -10.53 2.36
C ALA A 121 -7.62 -10.68 3.82
N ARG A 122 -6.51 -11.39 4.04
CA ARG A 122 -5.88 -11.51 5.36
C ARG A 122 -5.15 -10.21 5.70
N TRP A 123 -5.57 -9.55 6.76
CA TRP A 123 -4.95 -8.32 7.24
C TRP A 123 -3.88 -8.60 8.27
N ILE A 124 -2.68 -8.07 8.03
CA ILE A 124 -1.53 -8.11 8.93
C ILE A 124 -1.27 -6.70 9.44
N VAL A 125 -1.37 -6.50 10.75
CA VAL A 125 -1.02 -5.23 11.40
C VAL A 125 0.38 -5.36 11.96
N VAL A 126 1.36 -4.71 11.35
CA VAL A 126 2.76 -4.81 11.78
C VAL A 126 3.06 -3.89 12.96
N LYS A 127 4.01 -4.30 13.80
CA LYS A 127 4.55 -3.51 14.92
C LYS A 127 5.64 -2.54 14.41
N CYS A 128 5.27 -1.67 13.49
CA CYS A 128 6.21 -0.71 12.91
C CYS A 128 6.62 0.38 13.91
N ASN A 129 7.61 1.19 13.53
CA ASN A 129 8.10 2.31 14.34
C ASN A 129 6.95 3.22 14.81
N ARG A 130 6.94 3.56 16.11
CA ARG A 130 5.93 4.39 16.75
C ARG A 130 6.40 5.83 16.86
N GLN A 131 5.63 6.78 16.37
CA GLN A 131 5.96 8.21 16.51
C GLN A 131 5.80 8.71 17.97
N LYS A 132 6.64 9.68 18.36
CA LYS A 132 6.55 10.35 19.66
C LYS A 132 5.60 11.54 19.62
N GLY A 133 5.65 12.30 18.55
CA GLY A 133 4.86 13.51 18.33
C GLY A 133 3.55 13.27 17.59
N SER A 134 2.85 14.34 17.24
CA SER A 134 1.57 14.32 16.52
C SER A 134 1.67 14.71 15.03
N THR A 135 2.84 15.20 14.57
CA THR A 135 2.99 15.83 13.24
C THR A 135 3.89 15.08 12.28
N GLU A 136 4.44 13.93 12.69
CA GLU A 136 5.51 13.24 11.96
C GLU A 136 5.04 12.05 11.12
N CYS A 137 3.74 11.70 11.19
CA CYS A 137 3.19 10.49 10.57
C CYS A 137 3.52 10.35 9.07
N GLY A 138 3.48 11.44 8.32
CA GLY A 138 3.83 11.43 6.89
C GLY A 138 5.29 11.01 6.63
N TYR A 139 6.23 11.40 7.48
CA TYR A 139 7.64 11.00 7.35
C TYR A 139 7.84 9.52 7.67
N TYR A 140 7.05 8.96 8.60
CA TYR A 140 7.02 7.52 8.87
C TYR A 140 6.54 6.73 7.66
N VAL A 141 5.45 7.18 7.02
CA VAL A 141 4.95 6.57 5.78
C VAL A 141 6.01 6.62 4.67
N MET A 142 6.66 7.77 4.48
CA MET A 142 7.74 7.91 3.50
C MET A 142 8.93 6.97 3.80
N HIS A 143 9.29 6.83 5.08
CA HIS A 143 10.35 5.91 5.51
C HIS A 143 10.02 4.48 5.14
N TRP A 144 8.83 3.97 5.52
CA TRP A 144 8.43 2.60 5.23
C TRP A 144 8.33 2.33 3.73
N MET A 145 7.72 3.24 2.96
CA MET A 145 7.67 3.11 1.50
C MET A 145 9.08 3.03 0.89
N SER A 146 9.97 3.92 1.30
CA SER A 146 11.36 3.93 0.81
C SER A 146 12.09 2.63 1.17
N THR A 147 11.95 2.13 2.40
CA THR A 147 12.56 0.88 2.85
C THR A 147 12.05 -0.30 2.02
N ILE A 148 10.73 -0.42 1.85
CA ILE A 148 10.12 -1.49 1.06
C ILE A 148 10.65 -1.52 -0.37
N ILE A 149 10.73 -0.35 -1.01
CA ILE A 149 11.18 -0.23 -2.41
C ILE A 149 12.66 -0.54 -2.54
N LEU A 150 13.51 0.06 -1.69
CA LEU A 150 14.97 -0.06 -1.80
C LEU A 150 15.47 -1.47 -1.47
N GLU A 151 14.80 -2.15 -0.54
CA GLU A 151 15.14 -3.51 -0.16
C GLU A 151 14.39 -4.57 -0.97
N ASN A 152 13.62 -4.15 -1.96
CA ASN A 152 12.80 -5.03 -2.81
C ASN A 152 11.93 -6.02 -2.00
N PHE A 153 11.26 -5.49 -0.98
CA PHE A 153 10.60 -6.27 0.05
C PHE A 153 9.25 -6.84 -0.44
N LYS A 154 9.07 -8.16 -0.36
CA LYS A 154 7.88 -8.86 -0.86
C LYS A 154 7.22 -9.81 0.16
N ASN A 155 7.93 -10.24 1.20
CA ASN A 155 7.47 -11.25 2.16
C ASN A 155 8.01 -10.99 3.58
N ASN A 156 7.66 -11.85 4.55
CA ASN A 156 8.14 -11.79 5.94
C ASN A 156 7.87 -10.45 6.67
N TRP A 157 6.79 -9.78 6.33
CA TRP A 157 6.41 -8.45 6.81
C TRP A 157 6.38 -8.34 8.34
N GLU A 158 5.80 -9.36 9.03
CA GLU A 158 5.67 -9.37 10.48
C GLU A 158 7.01 -9.55 11.19
N MET A 159 7.96 -10.22 10.56
CA MET A 159 9.29 -10.44 11.13
C MET A 159 10.23 -9.25 10.91
N TYR A 160 10.07 -8.55 9.81
CA TYR A 160 10.93 -7.41 9.48
C TYR A 160 10.49 -6.13 10.19
N PHE A 161 9.20 -5.82 10.17
CA PHE A 161 8.64 -4.61 10.78
C PHE A 161 8.17 -4.87 12.21
N ILE A 162 9.10 -5.24 13.10
CA ILE A 162 8.84 -5.52 14.52
C ILE A 162 9.37 -4.43 15.46
N ASP A 163 10.18 -3.50 14.97
CA ASP A 163 10.79 -2.47 15.77
C ASP A 163 9.80 -1.31 16.02
N ALA A 164 9.25 -1.27 17.22
CA ALA A 164 8.33 -0.22 17.64
C ALA A 164 9.04 1.05 18.16
N ARG A 165 10.38 1.08 18.22
CA ARG A 165 11.12 2.29 18.62
C ARG A 165 10.85 3.43 17.64
N PRO A 166 10.78 4.67 18.09
CA PRO A 166 10.67 5.82 17.20
C PRO A 166 11.83 5.87 16.21
N LEU A 167 11.60 6.48 15.05
CA LEU A 167 12.69 6.82 14.15
C LEU A 167 13.63 7.82 14.83
N GLU A 168 14.94 7.61 14.61
CA GLU A 168 15.97 8.51 15.13
C GLU A 168 15.78 9.93 14.57
N PRO A 169 16.05 10.99 15.37
CA PRO A 169 15.88 12.39 14.97
C PRO A 169 16.63 12.73 13.68
N GLU A 170 17.81 12.17 13.49
CA GLU A 170 18.64 12.35 12.29
C GLU A 170 17.95 11.77 11.06
N ARG A 171 17.30 10.62 11.19
CA ARG A 171 16.52 10.01 10.11
C ARG A 171 15.34 10.88 9.72
N LEU A 172 14.58 11.39 10.69
CA LEU A 172 13.47 12.30 10.43
C LEU A 172 13.94 13.61 9.78
N LYS A 173 15.07 14.16 10.21
CA LYS A 173 15.69 15.33 9.60
C LYS A 173 16.10 15.07 8.15
N ALA A 174 16.71 13.92 7.88
CA ALA A 174 17.09 13.52 6.52
C ALA A 174 15.87 13.40 5.60
N LEU A 175 14.77 12.79 6.07
CA LEU A 175 13.52 12.67 5.31
C LEU A 175 12.91 14.05 5.01
N ARG A 176 12.91 14.98 5.97
CA ARG A 176 12.44 16.36 5.76
C ARG A 176 13.24 17.09 4.69
N ILE A 177 14.57 16.99 4.74
CA ILE A 177 15.46 17.61 3.75
C ILE A 177 15.24 16.99 2.36
N GLN A 178 15.13 15.67 2.29
CA GLN A 178 14.88 14.96 1.02
C GLN A 178 13.55 15.39 0.39
N TRP A 179 12.49 15.49 1.21
CA TRP A 179 11.19 15.95 0.76
C TRP A 179 11.21 17.41 0.30
N ALA A 180 11.84 18.31 1.06
CA ALA A 180 11.95 19.71 0.68
C ALA A 180 12.71 19.90 -0.64
N LYS A 181 13.80 19.17 -0.85
CA LYS A 181 14.55 19.17 -2.13
C LYS A 181 13.68 18.69 -3.29
N TYR A 182 12.94 17.60 -3.10
CA TYR A 182 12.04 17.09 -4.14
C TYR A 182 10.92 18.08 -4.46
N TYR A 183 10.29 18.67 -3.45
CA TYR A 183 9.24 19.68 -3.64
C TYR A 183 9.73 20.89 -4.41
N LEU A 184 10.91 21.43 -4.07
CA LEU A 184 11.52 22.56 -4.78
C LEU A 184 11.86 22.21 -6.23
N LYS A 185 12.36 20.98 -6.48
CA LYS A 185 12.62 20.51 -7.85
C LYS A 185 11.32 20.51 -8.67
N VAL A 186 10.26 19.86 -8.20
CA VAL A 186 8.98 19.78 -8.93
C VAL A 186 8.38 21.16 -9.15
N LYS A 187 8.42 22.05 -8.14
CA LYS A 187 7.90 23.43 -8.26
C LYS A 187 8.64 24.26 -9.32
N ASN A 188 9.91 24.02 -9.55
CA ASN A 188 10.72 24.75 -10.52
C ASN A 188 10.59 24.16 -11.95
N GLU A 189 10.05 22.95 -12.10
CA GLU A 189 9.81 22.28 -13.38
C GLU A 189 8.38 22.52 -13.93
N THR A 190 7.50 23.12 -13.12
CA THR A 190 6.14 23.56 -13.47
C THR A 190 6.07 25.05 -13.70
#